data_905f2f19c739def5140a44ee4417fadb
#
_entry.id   905f2f19c739def5140a44ee4417fadb
#
_cell.length_a   1.000
_cell.length_b   1.000
_cell.length_c   1.000
_cell.angle_alpha   90.00
_cell.angle_beta   90.00
_cell.angle_gamma   90.00
#
_symmetry.space_group_name_H-M   'P 1'
#
loop_
_entity.id
_entity.type
_entity.pdbx_description
1 polymer ?
#
loop_
_entity_poly.entity_id
_entity_poly.type
_entity_poly.pdbx_seq_one_letter_code
_entity_poly.pdbx_strand_id
1 'polypeptide(L)'
;MKIIFTLTLAGFSFGTYAQSYRIVLQTPNYKSGLAYLTYHMGKNLNVEDSAAVSNNGTAIFTGTKKLIPGIYAVVFPGKNLSADFLVDKEQQIQIKADTADLTKMQVTGSPANDIFQEYKKFVAVKGAQLQKERMAYMQSRTKADSVLHEATYISFNKELNAYRDNIVKNQSASMMAALLTAMREPPFPTKVPKTHQDSLENYNFYKSHYWDGITFMDERILRTPFFLPKLERYYREVIPQAADSIIKDIDYKLLLARSAPELYKFLLNWITDEYLNPKYMGQDAIFVHLFEKYHSKGLSPWLNEKQMETITRRAYMQMSNLIGEKAANLEMIDGKGRPAPLYDVKADYTVVVFWDPTCGHCKEELPKIDSIYRSSWKDYNVKIYAVLTENHVPEWNAYIKEHNISDWTHVYQTKDMADAERVANRAGFRQLYDITQTPILYLLDKEKRIVGKKLTWLQLNDLLMVKSKTEKTKIGK
;
A
#
# COMPACT_ATOMS: atom_id res chain seq x y z
N MET A 1 1.04 6.30 85.50
CA MET A 1 0.39 6.36 84.22
C MET A 1 1.44 6.56 83.14
N LYS A 2 1.93 5.47 82.49
CA LYS A 2 2.99 5.51 81.49
C LYS A 2 2.30 5.57 80.08
N ILE A 3 2.52 6.65 79.34
CA ILE A 3 2.02 6.83 77.98
C ILE A 3 3.11 6.25 77.03
N ILE A 4 2.76 5.20 76.32
CA ILE A 4 3.59 4.60 75.28
C ILE A 4 3.19 5.28 73.96
N PHE A 5 4.18 6.01 73.37
CA PHE A 5 4.04 6.54 72.00
C PHE A 5 4.44 5.46 70.99
N THR A 6 3.49 4.96 70.22
CA THR A 6 3.77 4.04 69.11
C THR A 6 4.05 4.88 67.87
N LEU A 7 5.30 4.85 67.42
CA LEU A 7 5.72 5.49 66.16
C LEU A 7 5.34 4.57 65.00
N THR A 8 4.31 4.93 64.22
CA THR A 8 3.94 4.23 62.99
C THR A 8 4.85 4.71 61.86
N LEU A 9 5.80 3.87 61.43
CA LEU A 9 6.61 4.06 60.22
C LEU A 9 5.70 3.83 59.01
N ALA A 10 5.30 4.90 58.32
CA ALA A 10 4.69 4.81 57.00
C ALA A 10 5.77 4.50 55.96
N GLY A 11 5.87 3.23 55.58
CA GLY A 11 6.74 2.82 54.50
C GLY A 11 6.22 3.36 53.16
N PHE A 12 6.85 4.37 52.62
CA PHE A 12 6.66 4.76 51.21
C PHE A 12 7.30 3.68 50.33
N SER A 13 6.48 2.76 49.80
CA SER A 13 6.90 1.88 48.74
C SER A 13 7.02 2.71 47.44
N PHE A 14 8.24 3.14 47.13
CA PHE A 14 8.56 3.59 45.79
C PHE A 14 8.43 2.36 44.86
N GLY A 15 7.34 2.24 44.14
CA GLY A 15 7.19 1.29 43.06
C GLY A 15 8.27 1.60 42.01
N THR A 16 9.37 0.88 42.04
CA THR A 16 10.32 0.86 40.94
C THR A 16 9.60 0.20 39.75
N TYR A 17 9.11 1.00 38.82
CA TYR A 17 8.70 0.49 37.51
C TYR A 17 9.92 -0.17 36.90
N ALA A 18 9.93 -1.50 36.86
CA ALA A 18 11.00 -2.26 36.21
C ALA A 18 11.08 -1.83 34.73
N GLN A 19 12.25 -1.36 34.30
CA GLN A 19 12.52 -1.01 32.93
C GLN A 19 12.38 -2.26 32.07
N SER A 20 11.51 -2.23 31.06
CA SER A 20 11.31 -3.36 30.16
C SER A 20 12.43 -3.50 29.14
N TYR A 21 13.04 -2.37 28.73
CA TYR A 21 14.28 -2.41 27.93
C TYR A 21 15.30 -1.39 28.45
N ARG A 22 16.56 -1.70 28.21
CA ARG A 22 17.69 -0.80 28.46
C ARG A 22 18.79 -1.04 27.44
N ILE A 23 18.98 -0.06 26.54
CA ILE A 23 20.02 -0.09 25.52
C ILE A 23 21.07 0.98 25.89
N VAL A 24 22.31 0.57 26.07
CA VAL A 24 23.42 1.47 26.44
C VAL A 24 24.34 1.62 25.23
N LEU A 25 24.45 2.82 24.71
CA LEU A 25 25.42 3.20 23.68
C LEU A 25 26.65 3.81 24.37
N GLN A 26 27.84 3.30 24.04
CA GLN A 26 29.12 3.91 24.37
C GLN A 26 29.80 4.32 23.05
N THR A 27 30.04 5.62 22.87
CA THR A 27 30.68 6.17 21.66
C THR A 27 31.73 7.23 22.10
N PRO A 28 33.02 6.93 21.96
CA PRO A 28 34.11 7.81 22.46
C PRO A 28 34.21 9.12 21.66
N ASN A 29 33.70 9.16 20.47
CA ASN A 29 33.81 10.28 19.53
C ASN A 29 32.88 11.46 19.88
N TYR A 30 31.86 11.24 20.71
CA TYR A 30 30.90 12.27 21.11
C TYR A 30 30.92 12.51 22.60
N LYS A 31 30.93 13.80 23.00
CA LYS A 31 30.89 14.25 24.40
C LYS A 31 29.58 14.96 24.74
N SER A 32 28.70 15.13 23.74
CA SER A 32 27.40 15.77 23.87
C SER A 32 26.56 15.48 22.61
N GLY A 33 25.29 15.94 22.59
CA GLY A 33 24.38 15.80 21.50
C GLY A 33 23.30 14.75 21.79
N LEU A 34 22.38 14.55 20.83
CA LEU A 34 21.26 13.63 20.94
C LEU A 34 21.50 12.43 20.02
N ALA A 35 21.51 11.25 20.61
CA ALA A 35 21.49 9.98 19.87
C ALA A 35 20.05 9.46 19.80
N TYR A 36 19.71 8.74 18.72
CA TYR A 36 18.38 8.17 18.53
C TYR A 36 18.47 6.65 18.45
N LEU A 37 17.52 6.00 19.11
CA LEU A 37 17.19 4.60 18.89
C LEU A 37 16.12 4.55 17.81
N THR A 38 16.40 3.87 16.71
CA THR A 38 15.49 3.75 15.57
C THR A 38 15.26 2.28 15.21
N TYR A 39 14.19 1.99 14.46
CA TYR A 39 13.93 0.68 13.92
C TYR A 39 13.61 0.74 12.42
N HIS A 40 13.95 -0.31 11.69
CA HIS A 40 13.65 -0.44 10.28
C HIS A 40 12.17 -0.77 10.03
N MET A 41 11.56 -0.06 9.09
CA MET A 41 10.29 -0.42 8.48
C MET A 41 10.39 -0.16 6.97
N GLY A 42 10.64 -1.21 6.21
CA GLY A 42 11.04 -1.09 4.82
C GLY A 42 12.32 -0.26 4.69
N LYS A 43 12.30 0.78 3.87
CA LYS A 43 13.45 1.69 3.65
C LYS A 43 13.59 2.79 4.70
N ASN A 44 12.62 2.93 5.60
CA ASN A 44 12.57 4.02 6.56
C ASN A 44 13.15 3.58 7.91
N LEU A 45 13.82 4.52 8.58
CA LEU A 45 14.20 4.43 9.99
C LEU A 45 13.22 5.28 10.80
N ASN A 46 12.41 4.62 11.63
CA ASN A 46 11.47 5.29 12.53
C ASN A 46 12.09 5.45 13.90
N VAL A 47 11.91 6.60 14.52
CA VAL A 47 12.44 6.86 15.87
C VAL A 47 11.59 6.11 16.90
N GLU A 48 12.24 5.29 17.72
CA GLU A 48 11.67 4.63 18.89
C GLU A 48 11.89 5.46 20.15
N ASP A 49 13.14 5.96 20.34
CA ASP A 49 13.56 6.69 21.54
C ASP A 49 14.72 7.63 21.21
N SER A 50 15.03 8.55 22.12
CA SER A 50 16.17 9.43 22.02
C SER A 50 16.83 9.65 23.39
N ALA A 51 18.16 9.76 23.39
CA ALA A 51 18.92 9.97 24.62
C ALA A 51 20.07 10.96 24.43
N ALA A 52 20.32 11.81 25.43
CA ALA A 52 21.46 12.71 25.43
C ALA A 52 22.75 11.90 25.65
N VAL A 53 23.78 12.20 24.84
CA VAL A 53 25.13 11.67 25.04
C VAL A 53 25.82 12.47 26.15
N SER A 54 26.27 11.79 27.18
CA SER A 54 26.99 12.38 28.32
C SER A 54 28.47 12.65 27.98
N ASN A 55 29.16 13.42 28.84
CA ASN A 55 30.56 13.78 28.65
C ASN A 55 31.52 12.58 28.53
N ASN A 56 31.13 11.40 29.06
CA ASN A 56 31.91 10.16 28.93
C ASN A 56 31.54 9.36 27.67
N GLY A 57 30.73 9.92 26.77
CA GLY A 57 30.32 9.29 25.52
C GLY A 57 29.23 8.23 25.68
N THR A 58 28.42 8.28 26.74
CA THR A 58 27.36 7.28 27.01
C THR A 58 25.98 7.89 26.75
N ALA A 59 25.13 7.18 26.02
CA ALA A 59 23.69 7.41 25.91
C ALA A 59 22.92 6.17 26.37
N ILE A 60 21.80 6.36 27.11
CA ILE A 60 21.02 5.27 27.69
C ILE A 60 19.56 5.45 27.25
N PHE A 61 19.06 4.47 26.50
CA PHE A 61 17.66 4.39 26.09
C PHE A 61 16.92 3.41 27.01
N THR A 62 15.77 3.82 27.54
CA THR A 62 14.99 2.99 28.49
C THR A 62 13.51 3.20 28.33
N GLY A 63 12.72 2.15 28.52
CA GLY A 63 11.26 2.25 28.48
C GLY A 63 10.58 1.16 29.31
N THR A 64 9.29 1.37 29.56
CA THR A 64 8.44 0.48 30.37
C THR A 64 7.75 -0.60 29.55
N LYS A 65 7.74 -0.48 28.22
CA LYS A 65 7.22 -1.50 27.28
C LYS A 65 8.38 -2.17 26.59
N LYS A 66 8.28 -3.49 26.36
CA LYS A 66 9.29 -4.22 25.58
C LYS A 66 9.32 -3.68 24.15
N LEU A 67 10.52 -3.61 23.60
CA LEU A 67 10.71 -3.37 22.18
C LEU A 67 10.21 -4.59 21.38
N ILE A 68 9.56 -4.33 20.27
CA ILE A 68 9.16 -5.39 19.32
C ILE A 68 10.43 -5.91 18.66
N PRO A 69 10.63 -7.24 18.55
CA PRO A 69 11.79 -7.80 17.88
C PRO A 69 11.95 -7.25 16.45
N GLY A 70 13.18 -6.97 16.05
CA GLY A 70 13.46 -6.36 14.75
C GLY A 70 14.90 -5.92 14.55
N ILE A 71 15.15 -5.27 13.42
CA ILE A 71 16.40 -4.55 13.17
C ILE A 71 16.25 -3.13 13.68
N TYR A 72 17.09 -2.78 14.61
CA TYR A 72 17.22 -1.45 15.16
C TYR A 72 18.52 -0.82 14.73
N ALA A 73 18.58 0.51 14.80
CA ALA A 73 19.83 1.24 14.60
C ALA A 73 20.00 2.31 15.68
N VAL A 74 21.22 2.50 16.13
CA VAL A 74 21.60 3.73 16.83
C VAL A 74 22.03 4.76 15.80
N VAL A 75 21.38 5.92 15.80
CA VAL A 75 21.74 7.07 14.97
C VAL A 75 22.54 8.03 15.86
N PHE A 76 23.77 8.33 15.44
CA PHE A 76 24.69 9.16 16.21
C PHE A 76 24.33 10.65 16.13
N PRO A 77 24.82 11.49 17.07
CA PRO A 77 24.71 12.93 16.98
C PRO A 77 25.22 13.44 15.62
N GLY A 78 24.49 14.40 15.01
CA GLY A 78 24.76 14.83 13.64
C GLY A 78 23.95 14.10 12.57
N LYS A 79 23.33 12.95 12.88
CA LYS A 79 22.37 12.19 12.03
C LYS A 79 22.91 11.71 10.68
N ASN A 80 24.23 11.70 10.50
CA ASN A 80 24.89 11.27 9.27
C ASN A 80 25.43 9.83 9.31
N LEU A 81 25.45 9.23 10.51
CA LEU A 81 25.90 7.86 10.75
C LEU A 81 24.89 7.08 11.56
N SER A 82 24.75 5.81 11.25
CA SER A 82 23.95 4.85 12.02
C SER A 82 24.62 3.48 12.04
N ALA A 83 24.29 2.68 13.04
CA ALA A 83 24.81 1.33 13.18
C ALA A 83 23.71 0.37 13.60
N ASP A 84 23.49 -0.66 12.77
CA ASP A 84 22.44 -1.64 12.93
C ASP A 84 22.80 -2.73 13.94
N PHE A 85 21.80 -3.13 14.72
CA PHE A 85 21.84 -4.26 15.64
C PHE A 85 20.45 -4.92 15.74
N LEU A 86 20.39 -6.11 16.32
CA LEU A 86 19.13 -6.82 16.52
C LEU A 86 18.58 -6.63 17.92
N VAL A 87 17.28 -6.44 18.02
CA VAL A 87 16.49 -6.64 19.23
C VAL A 87 15.69 -7.93 19.07
N ASP A 88 15.80 -8.84 20.02
CA ASP A 88 15.03 -10.09 20.05
C ASP A 88 14.44 -10.26 21.48
N LYS A 89 14.63 -11.40 22.11
CA LYS A 89 14.16 -11.68 23.47
C LYS A 89 14.86 -10.83 24.52
N GLU A 90 16.15 -10.60 24.30
CA GLU A 90 17.00 -9.79 25.18
C GLU A 90 16.71 -8.31 24.97
N GLN A 91 16.42 -7.66 26.09
CA GLN A 91 16.04 -6.24 26.13
C GLN A 91 17.09 -5.38 26.87
N GLN A 92 18.19 -6.01 27.31
CA GLN A 92 19.30 -5.35 28.01
C GLN A 92 20.56 -5.49 27.15
N ILE A 93 20.84 -4.48 26.30
CA ILE A 93 21.89 -4.55 25.29
C ILE A 93 22.90 -3.42 25.52
N GLN A 94 24.20 -3.75 25.37
CA GLN A 94 25.28 -2.78 25.39
C GLN A 94 25.92 -2.69 24.01
N ILE A 95 26.13 -1.49 23.52
CA ILE A 95 26.70 -1.18 22.21
C ILE A 95 27.93 -0.31 22.42
N LYS A 96 29.11 -0.77 21.97
CA LYS A 96 30.33 0.03 21.86
C LYS A 96 30.61 0.30 20.39
N ALA A 97 30.63 1.59 20.01
CA ALA A 97 30.79 1.98 18.62
C ALA A 97 31.75 3.17 18.50
N ASP A 98 32.83 2.98 17.78
CA ASP A 98 33.69 4.06 17.29
C ASP A 98 33.21 4.49 15.91
N THR A 99 32.79 5.75 15.77
CA THR A 99 32.27 6.27 14.50
C THR A 99 33.35 6.47 13.44
N ALA A 100 34.63 6.35 13.79
CA ALA A 100 35.71 6.29 12.83
C ALA A 100 35.76 4.93 12.08
N ASP A 101 35.30 3.84 12.74
CA ASP A 101 35.25 2.50 12.17
C ASP A 101 34.10 1.68 12.76
N LEU A 102 32.91 1.84 12.20
CA LEU A 102 31.71 1.11 12.65
C LEU A 102 31.78 -0.40 12.37
N THR A 103 32.73 -0.88 11.56
CA THR A 103 32.91 -2.33 11.33
C THR A 103 33.38 -3.05 12.59
N LYS A 104 34.00 -2.32 13.52
CA LYS A 104 34.47 -2.81 14.82
C LYS A 104 33.45 -2.67 15.94
N MET A 105 32.22 -2.24 15.64
CA MET A 105 31.15 -2.15 16.64
C MET A 105 30.97 -3.49 17.37
N GLN A 106 30.87 -3.41 18.69
CA GLN A 106 30.58 -4.54 19.55
C GLN A 106 29.19 -4.39 20.17
N VAL A 107 28.40 -5.45 20.12
CA VAL A 107 27.10 -5.55 20.77
C VAL A 107 27.14 -6.71 21.73
N THR A 108 26.85 -6.50 23.00
CA THR A 108 26.88 -7.51 24.05
C THR A 108 25.55 -7.59 24.78
N GLY A 109 25.29 -8.70 25.47
CA GLY A 109 24.02 -8.95 26.18
C GLY A 109 22.91 -9.51 25.28
N SER A 110 23.26 -9.96 24.07
CA SER A 110 22.27 -10.49 23.10
C SER A 110 22.90 -11.54 22.19
N PRO A 111 22.63 -12.85 22.38
CA PRO A 111 23.09 -13.92 21.49
C PRO A 111 22.65 -13.74 20.02
N ALA A 112 21.50 -13.08 19.80
CA ALA A 112 21.06 -12.78 18.43
C ALA A 112 22.04 -11.84 17.70
N ASN A 113 22.68 -10.92 18.44
CA ASN A 113 23.70 -10.02 17.88
C ASN A 113 25.02 -10.71 17.61
N ASP A 114 25.41 -11.74 18.37
CA ASP A 114 26.61 -12.52 18.09
C ASP A 114 26.46 -13.19 16.70
N ILE A 115 25.33 -13.84 16.45
CA ILE A 115 25.01 -14.45 15.15
C ILE A 115 24.96 -13.39 14.05
N PHE A 116 24.36 -12.25 14.32
CA PHE A 116 24.25 -11.16 13.34
C PHE A 116 25.63 -10.59 12.97
N GLN A 117 26.55 -10.46 13.92
CA GLN A 117 27.92 -10.03 13.64
C GLN A 117 28.70 -11.07 12.82
N GLU A 118 28.57 -12.36 13.16
CA GLU A 118 29.17 -13.45 12.38
C GLU A 118 28.61 -13.49 10.95
N TYR A 119 27.29 -13.35 10.81
CA TYR A 119 26.65 -13.27 9.50
C TYR A 119 27.15 -12.09 8.68
N LYS A 120 27.24 -10.89 9.27
CA LYS A 120 27.78 -9.70 8.57
C LYS A 120 29.21 -9.94 8.07
N LYS A 121 30.09 -10.53 8.89
CA LYS A 121 31.46 -10.86 8.49
C LYS A 121 31.48 -11.87 7.33
N PHE A 122 30.67 -12.94 7.42
CA PHE A 122 30.58 -13.94 6.38
C PHE A 122 30.07 -13.35 5.06
N VAL A 123 29.02 -12.55 5.11
CA VAL A 123 28.44 -11.88 3.91
C VAL A 123 29.40 -10.89 3.30
N ALA A 124 30.17 -10.15 4.10
CA ALA A 124 31.18 -9.22 3.59
C ALA A 124 32.25 -9.95 2.74
N VAL A 125 32.76 -11.08 3.25
CA VAL A 125 33.73 -11.92 2.54
C VAL A 125 33.12 -12.51 1.27
N LYS A 126 31.95 -13.15 1.39
CA LYS A 126 31.29 -13.77 0.22
C LYS A 126 30.81 -12.74 -0.80
N GLY A 127 30.34 -11.59 -0.35
CA GLY A 127 29.95 -10.48 -1.23
C GLY A 127 31.12 -9.96 -2.07
N ALA A 128 32.29 -9.79 -1.46
CA ALA A 128 33.51 -9.41 -2.18
C ALA A 128 33.92 -10.47 -3.22
N GLN A 129 33.84 -11.79 -2.86
CA GLN A 129 34.11 -12.88 -3.80
C GLN A 129 33.11 -12.89 -4.98
N LEU A 130 31.82 -12.77 -4.70
CA LEU A 130 30.75 -12.71 -5.72
C LEU A 130 30.94 -11.49 -6.65
N GLN A 131 31.26 -10.33 -6.10
CA GLN A 131 31.53 -9.13 -6.90
C GLN A 131 32.73 -9.29 -7.81
N LYS A 132 33.82 -9.90 -7.31
CA LYS A 132 35.03 -10.20 -8.09
C LYS A 132 34.69 -11.10 -9.29
N GLU A 133 34.00 -12.22 -9.05
CA GLU A 133 33.62 -13.15 -10.12
C GLU A 133 32.66 -12.54 -11.13
N ARG A 134 31.72 -11.73 -10.68
CA ARG A 134 30.82 -10.97 -11.56
C ARG A 134 31.57 -10.03 -12.47
N MET A 135 32.54 -9.28 -11.94
CA MET A 135 33.38 -8.38 -12.74
C MET A 135 34.25 -9.15 -13.73
N ALA A 136 34.85 -10.28 -13.31
CA ALA A 136 35.65 -11.15 -14.17
C ALA A 136 34.79 -11.75 -15.30
N TYR A 137 33.57 -12.22 -15.00
CA TYR A 137 32.60 -12.66 -16.01
C TYR A 137 32.32 -11.56 -17.07
N MET A 138 32.05 -10.34 -16.63
CA MET A 138 31.77 -9.21 -17.54
C MET A 138 32.97 -8.81 -18.40
N GLN A 139 34.18 -9.07 -17.92
CA GLN A 139 35.45 -8.77 -18.63
C GLN A 139 36.00 -9.96 -19.43
N SER A 140 35.35 -11.13 -19.37
CA SER A 140 35.77 -12.35 -20.08
C SER A 140 35.81 -12.12 -21.60
N ARG A 141 36.90 -12.52 -22.21
CA ARG A 141 37.10 -12.41 -23.67
C ARG A 141 36.84 -13.72 -24.40
N THR A 142 36.81 -14.85 -23.67
CA THR A 142 36.53 -16.18 -24.19
C THR A 142 35.32 -16.80 -23.53
N LYS A 143 34.68 -17.74 -24.26
CA LYS A 143 33.54 -18.49 -23.69
C LYS A 143 33.99 -19.38 -22.53
N ALA A 144 35.20 -19.92 -22.56
CA ALA A 144 35.76 -20.75 -21.51
C ALA A 144 35.90 -19.96 -20.19
N ASP A 145 36.45 -18.72 -20.26
CA ASP A 145 36.62 -17.85 -19.10
C ASP A 145 35.25 -17.47 -18.51
N SER A 146 34.27 -17.08 -19.35
CA SER A 146 32.95 -16.71 -18.87
C SER A 146 32.23 -17.87 -18.16
N VAL A 147 32.32 -19.10 -18.70
CA VAL A 147 31.75 -20.29 -18.07
C VAL A 147 32.44 -20.61 -16.72
N LEU A 148 33.74 -20.43 -16.61
CA LEU A 148 34.50 -20.63 -15.37
C LEU A 148 34.05 -19.64 -14.28
N HIS A 149 33.98 -18.35 -14.61
CA HIS A 149 33.57 -17.31 -13.65
C HIS A 149 32.09 -17.44 -13.26
N GLU A 150 31.23 -17.83 -14.19
CA GLU A 150 29.82 -18.13 -13.91
C GLU A 150 29.69 -19.31 -12.93
N ALA A 151 30.40 -20.42 -13.17
CA ALA A 151 30.38 -21.59 -12.30
C ALA A 151 30.90 -21.26 -10.89
N THR A 152 31.95 -20.45 -10.78
CA THR A 152 32.52 -20.00 -9.51
C THR A 152 31.54 -19.07 -8.77
N TYR A 153 30.89 -18.15 -9.48
CA TYR A 153 29.85 -17.30 -8.92
C TYR A 153 28.68 -18.11 -8.37
N ILE A 154 28.19 -19.10 -9.12
CA ILE A 154 27.12 -20.01 -8.69
C ILE A 154 27.53 -20.78 -7.43
N SER A 155 28.77 -21.27 -7.36
CA SER A 155 29.29 -21.97 -6.17
C SER A 155 29.29 -21.08 -4.94
N PHE A 156 29.80 -19.84 -5.01
CA PHE A 156 29.80 -18.92 -3.88
C PHE A 156 28.39 -18.52 -3.45
N ASN A 157 27.48 -18.35 -4.39
CA ASN A 157 26.08 -18.07 -4.09
C ASN A 157 25.39 -19.26 -3.37
N LYS A 158 25.71 -20.48 -3.80
CA LYS A 158 25.22 -21.71 -3.14
C LYS A 158 25.74 -21.81 -1.70
N GLU A 159 27.01 -21.51 -1.46
CA GLU A 159 27.59 -21.49 -0.10
C GLU A 159 26.91 -20.43 0.79
N LEU A 160 26.66 -19.21 0.25
CA LEU A 160 25.97 -18.16 0.98
C LEU A 160 24.55 -18.58 1.36
N ASN A 161 23.81 -19.19 0.43
CA ASN A 161 22.45 -19.64 0.68
C ASN A 161 22.43 -20.82 1.68
N ALA A 162 23.37 -21.76 1.57
CA ALA A 162 23.49 -22.87 2.53
C ALA A 162 23.77 -22.36 3.96
N TYR A 163 24.61 -21.33 4.11
CA TYR A 163 24.87 -20.71 5.41
C TYR A 163 23.61 -20.05 5.98
N ARG A 164 22.85 -19.34 5.16
CA ARG A 164 21.56 -18.75 5.56
C ARG A 164 20.54 -19.80 5.96
N ASP A 165 20.42 -20.87 5.17
CA ASP A 165 19.49 -21.97 5.43
C ASP A 165 19.83 -22.70 6.73
N ASN A 166 21.12 -22.84 7.04
CA ASN A 166 21.59 -23.44 8.29
C ASN A 166 21.15 -22.58 9.51
N ILE A 167 21.26 -21.24 9.44
CA ILE A 167 20.79 -20.35 10.51
C ILE A 167 19.27 -20.50 10.67
N VAL A 168 18.50 -20.44 9.58
CA VAL A 168 17.03 -20.56 9.62
C VAL A 168 16.60 -21.90 10.22
N LYS A 169 17.26 -22.99 9.85
CA LYS A 169 16.95 -24.35 10.34
C LYS A 169 17.26 -24.52 11.82
N ASN A 170 18.45 -24.11 12.24
CA ASN A 170 18.93 -24.38 13.60
C ASN A 170 18.48 -23.38 14.64
N GLN A 171 18.00 -22.20 14.20
CA GLN A 171 17.61 -21.09 15.07
C GLN A 171 16.28 -20.45 14.64
N SER A 172 15.31 -21.30 14.25
CA SER A 172 14.02 -20.88 13.68
C SER A 172 13.23 -19.89 14.52
N ALA A 173 13.41 -19.91 15.85
CA ALA A 173 12.75 -18.99 16.78
C ALA A 173 13.48 -17.64 16.95
N SER A 174 14.65 -17.44 16.32
CA SER A 174 15.43 -16.19 16.46
C SER A 174 14.95 -15.10 15.52
N MET A 175 15.23 -13.83 15.89
CA MET A 175 15.03 -12.68 14.99
C MET A 175 15.85 -12.83 13.69
N MET A 176 17.05 -13.42 13.79
CA MET A 176 17.90 -13.63 12.62
C MET A 176 17.27 -14.59 11.60
N ALA A 177 16.61 -15.66 12.06
CA ALA A 177 15.87 -16.55 11.17
C ALA A 177 14.68 -15.85 10.48
N ALA A 178 13.92 -15.05 11.22
CA ALA A 178 12.83 -14.24 10.66
C ALA A 178 13.34 -13.26 9.59
N LEU A 179 14.45 -12.58 9.87
CA LEU A 179 15.11 -11.66 8.93
C LEU A 179 15.53 -12.39 7.63
N LEU A 180 16.26 -13.50 7.75
CA LEU A 180 16.74 -14.25 6.60
C LEU A 180 15.59 -14.84 5.76
N THR A 181 14.52 -15.24 6.43
CA THR A 181 13.30 -15.71 5.76
C THR A 181 12.59 -14.60 5.02
N ALA A 182 12.43 -13.42 5.64
CA ALA A 182 11.83 -12.25 4.98
C ALA A 182 12.63 -11.77 3.76
N MET A 183 13.95 -11.94 3.80
CA MET A 183 14.87 -11.56 2.70
C MET A 183 14.85 -12.58 1.55
N ARG A 184 14.37 -13.80 1.76
CA ARG A 184 14.39 -14.85 0.74
C ARG A 184 13.51 -14.47 -0.45
N GLU A 185 14.09 -14.55 -1.66
CA GLU A 185 13.31 -14.40 -2.90
C GLU A 185 12.55 -15.70 -3.20
N PRO A 186 11.34 -15.58 -3.79
CA PRO A 186 10.59 -16.76 -4.23
C PRO A 186 11.37 -17.54 -5.29
N PRO A 187 11.23 -18.87 -5.34
CA PRO A 187 11.90 -19.67 -6.37
C PRO A 187 11.33 -19.33 -7.75
N PHE A 188 12.22 -19.17 -8.72
CA PHE A 188 11.81 -19.04 -10.12
C PHE A 188 11.56 -20.41 -10.75
N PRO A 189 10.51 -20.54 -11.57
CA PRO A 189 10.32 -21.74 -12.37
C PRO A 189 11.51 -21.97 -13.30
N THR A 190 12.00 -23.20 -13.34
CA THR A 190 13.13 -23.59 -14.22
C THR A 190 12.69 -23.87 -15.66
N LYS A 191 11.38 -24.09 -15.88
CA LYS A 191 10.81 -24.39 -17.19
C LYS A 191 10.74 -23.13 -18.05
N VAL A 192 11.44 -23.12 -19.19
CA VAL A 192 11.31 -22.06 -20.18
C VAL A 192 9.92 -22.18 -20.83
N PRO A 193 9.04 -21.16 -20.74
CA PRO A 193 7.69 -21.26 -21.30
C PRO A 193 7.74 -21.25 -22.84
N LYS A 194 7.08 -22.22 -23.46
CA LYS A 194 6.92 -22.33 -24.91
C LYS A 194 5.50 -22.01 -25.37
N THR A 195 4.55 -22.10 -24.46
CA THR A 195 3.12 -21.87 -24.71
C THR A 195 2.56 -20.88 -23.69
N HIS A 196 1.37 -20.34 -23.96
CA HIS A 196 0.64 -19.54 -22.98
C HIS A 196 0.34 -20.34 -21.70
N GLN A 197 0.03 -21.63 -21.83
CA GLN A 197 -0.21 -22.52 -20.68
C GLN A 197 1.04 -22.66 -19.81
N ASP A 198 2.23 -22.83 -20.41
CA ASP A 198 3.49 -22.89 -19.68
C ASP A 198 3.75 -21.59 -18.89
N SER A 199 3.45 -20.43 -19.50
CA SER A 199 3.58 -19.13 -18.84
C SER A 199 2.64 -19.01 -17.64
N LEU A 200 1.41 -19.50 -17.77
CA LEU A 200 0.41 -19.50 -16.69
C LEU A 200 0.83 -20.45 -15.54
N GLU A 201 1.37 -21.62 -15.85
CA GLU A 201 1.91 -22.56 -14.86
C GLU A 201 3.08 -21.95 -14.09
N ASN A 202 4.03 -21.31 -14.80
CA ASN A 202 5.16 -20.62 -14.18
C ASN A 202 4.70 -19.48 -13.27
N TYR A 203 3.74 -18.69 -13.71
CA TYR A 203 3.15 -17.61 -12.91
C TYR A 203 2.47 -18.16 -11.64
N ASN A 204 1.66 -19.22 -11.76
CA ASN A 204 0.98 -19.83 -10.63
C ASN A 204 1.97 -20.45 -9.64
N PHE A 205 3.02 -21.07 -10.14
CA PHE A 205 4.13 -21.57 -9.30
C PHE A 205 4.77 -20.43 -8.52
N TYR A 206 5.22 -19.36 -9.19
CA TYR A 206 5.86 -18.22 -8.55
C TYR A 206 4.94 -17.57 -7.50
N LYS A 207 3.67 -17.35 -7.84
CA LYS A 207 2.68 -16.76 -6.94
C LYS A 207 2.43 -17.63 -5.70
N SER A 208 2.30 -18.96 -5.87
CA SER A 208 2.03 -19.88 -4.75
C SER A 208 3.20 -19.98 -3.78
N HIS A 209 4.45 -19.79 -4.24
CA HIS A 209 5.66 -19.82 -3.45
C HIS A 209 6.16 -18.46 -2.99
N TYR A 210 5.41 -17.39 -3.29
CA TYR A 210 5.87 -16.03 -2.99
C TYR A 210 6.11 -15.76 -1.50
N TRP A 211 5.31 -16.37 -0.65
CA TRP A 211 5.35 -16.20 0.80
C TRP A 211 5.97 -17.40 1.54
N ASP A 212 6.66 -18.29 0.83
CA ASP A 212 7.26 -19.48 1.46
C ASP A 212 8.18 -19.11 2.63
N GLY A 213 7.92 -19.76 3.77
CA GLY A 213 8.64 -19.53 5.02
C GLY A 213 8.19 -18.28 5.79
N ILE A 214 7.39 -17.38 5.22
CA ILE A 214 6.83 -16.22 5.92
C ILE A 214 5.45 -16.59 6.48
N THR A 215 5.27 -16.39 7.77
CA THR A 215 3.97 -16.49 8.43
C THR A 215 3.47 -15.12 8.83
N PHE A 216 2.20 -14.83 8.53
CA PHE A 216 1.54 -13.60 8.97
C PHE A 216 1.10 -13.63 10.43
N MET A 217 1.45 -14.68 11.17
CA MET A 217 1.27 -14.81 12.62
C MET A 217 2.49 -14.34 13.43
N ASP A 218 3.54 -13.83 12.75
CA ASP A 218 4.80 -13.42 13.34
C ASP A 218 5.12 -11.95 13.02
N GLU A 219 5.02 -11.07 14.00
CA GLU A 219 5.25 -9.63 13.80
C GLU A 219 6.74 -9.24 13.66
N ARG A 220 7.69 -10.16 13.93
CA ARG A 220 9.13 -9.90 13.79
C ARG A 220 9.52 -9.50 12.37
N ILE A 221 8.80 -10.00 11.36
CA ILE A 221 9.05 -9.66 9.95
C ILE A 221 8.79 -8.18 9.65
N LEU A 222 7.91 -7.53 10.43
CA LEU A 222 7.50 -6.13 10.20
C LEU A 222 8.68 -5.16 10.35
N ARG A 223 9.53 -5.38 11.36
CA ARG A 223 10.69 -4.53 11.64
C ARG A 223 11.94 -4.99 10.89
N THR A 224 11.77 -5.25 9.59
CA THR A 224 12.85 -5.59 8.66
C THR A 224 12.78 -4.68 7.42
N PRO A 225 13.91 -4.41 6.74
CA PRO A 225 13.90 -3.62 5.52
C PRO A 225 13.29 -4.37 4.31
N PHE A 226 12.98 -5.67 4.45
CA PHE A 226 12.60 -6.54 3.33
C PHE A 226 11.10 -6.78 3.23
N PHE A 227 10.37 -6.80 4.35
CA PHE A 227 8.95 -7.16 4.36
C PHE A 227 8.07 -6.18 3.59
N LEU A 228 8.18 -4.88 3.86
CA LEU A 228 7.35 -3.88 3.19
C LEU A 228 7.58 -3.86 1.67
N PRO A 229 8.79 -3.82 1.12
CA PRO A 229 9.01 -3.88 -0.33
C PRO A 229 8.47 -5.17 -0.95
N LYS A 230 8.55 -6.31 -0.23
CA LYS A 230 7.98 -7.58 -0.68
C LYS A 230 6.46 -7.55 -0.70
N LEU A 231 5.83 -6.94 0.30
CA LEU A 231 4.38 -6.74 0.37
C LEU A 231 3.88 -5.86 -0.78
N GLU A 232 4.53 -4.72 -1.00
CA GLU A 232 4.23 -3.80 -2.10
C GLU A 232 4.30 -4.50 -3.46
N ARG A 233 5.40 -5.21 -3.73
CA ARG A 233 5.58 -5.97 -4.98
C ARG A 233 4.48 -7.03 -5.16
N TYR A 234 4.11 -7.74 -4.09
CA TYR A 234 3.06 -8.75 -4.16
C TYR A 234 1.71 -8.18 -4.59
N TYR A 235 1.26 -7.13 -3.94
CA TYR A 235 -0.05 -6.53 -4.22
C TYR A 235 -0.09 -5.72 -5.51
N ARG A 236 1.03 -5.14 -5.93
CA ARG A 236 1.10 -4.30 -7.14
C ARG A 236 1.42 -5.08 -8.42
N GLU A 237 2.16 -6.21 -8.31
CA GLU A 237 2.74 -6.87 -9.48
C GLU A 237 2.44 -8.38 -9.55
N VAL A 238 2.25 -9.07 -8.42
CA VAL A 238 2.20 -10.54 -8.38
C VAL A 238 0.78 -11.06 -8.31
N ILE A 239 -0.08 -10.51 -7.44
CA ILE A 239 -1.47 -10.97 -7.33
C ILE A 239 -2.30 -10.49 -8.54
N PRO A 240 -3.29 -11.29 -9.03
CA PRO A 240 -4.22 -10.79 -10.05
C PRO A 240 -4.90 -9.51 -9.58
N GLN A 241 -4.94 -8.49 -10.44
CA GLN A 241 -5.43 -7.15 -10.08
C GLN A 241 -6.96 -7.03 -9.99
N ALA A 242 -7.69 -8.13 -10.11
CA ALA A 242 -9.13 -8.18 -9.85
C ALA A 242 -9.42 -8.00 -8.36
N ALA A 243 -10.40 -7.15 -8.04
CA ALA A 243 -10.74 -6.83 -6.64
C ALA A 243 -11.05 -8.07 -5.80
N ASP A 244 -11.82 -9.03 -6.32
CA ASP A 244 -12.17 -10.28 -5.63
C ASP A 244 -10.94 -11.13 -5.25
N SER A 245 -9.92 -11.15 -6.11
CA SER A 245 -8.69 -11.90 -5.83
C SER A 245 -7.90 -11.26 -4.69
N ILE A 246 -7.83 -9.94 -4.71
CA ILE A 246 -7.14 -9.14 -3.69
C ILE A 246 -7.89 -9.21 -2.36
N ILE A 247 -9.21 -9.05 -2.36
CA ILE A 247 -10.06 -9.14 -1.17
C ILE A 247 -9.90 -10.49 -0.46
N LYS A 248 -9.96 -11.60 -1.20
CA LYS A 248 -9.78 -12.94 -0.62
C LYS A 248 -8.40 -13.11 0.04
N ASP A 249 -7.37 -12.61 -0.59
CA ASP A 249 -6.01 -12.67 -0.07
C ASP A 249 -5.80 -11.79 1.16
N ILE A 250 -6.35 -10.56 1.13
CA ILE A 250 -6.34 -9.63 2.28
C ILE A 250 -7.04 -10.26 3.49
N ASP A 251 -8.24 -10.77 3.30
CA ASP A 251 -9.02 -11.39 4.36
C ASP A 251 -8.27 -12.56 5.02
N TYR A 252 -7.62 -13.38 4.21
CA TYR A 252 -6.80 -14.48 4.71
C TYR A 252 -5.59 -13.99 5.51
N LYS A 253 -4.84 -13.01 5.02
CA LYS A 253 -3.68 -12.47 5.73
C LYS A 253 -4.06 -11.74 7.01
N LEU A 254 -5.12 -10.93 6.98
CA LEU A 254 -5.64 -10.27 8.18
C LEU A 254 -6.16 -11.28 9.23
N LEU A 255 -6.75 -12.40 8.79
CA LEU A 255 -7.15 -13.47 9.70
C LEU A 255 -5.93 -14.08 10.41
N LEU A 256 -4.87 -14.40 9.68
CA LEU A 256 -3.63 -14.94 10.26
C LEU A 256 -2.96 -13.93 11.21
N ALA A 257 -2.96 -12.66 10.83
CA ALA A 257 -2.31 -11.59 11.60
C ALA A 257 -3.02 -11.25 12.93
N ARG A 258 -4.18 -11.81 13.22
CA ARG A 258 -4.89 -11.58 14.51
C ARG A 258 -4.08 -11.99 15.74
N SER A 259 -3.17 -12.95 15.59
CA SER A 259 -2.25 -13.36 16.67
C SER A 259 -1.00 -12.48 16.79
N ALA A 260 -0.79 -11.54 15.87
CA ALA A 260 0.33 -10.61 15.79
C ALA A 260 -0.21 -9.15 15.67
N PRO A 261 -0.61 -8.50 16.78
CA PRO A 261 -1.38 -7.26 16.77
C PRO A 261 -0.73 -6.11 16.01
N GLU A 262 0.59 -5.95 16.10
CA GLU A 262 1.29 -4.89 15.38
C GLU A 262 1.33 -5.15 13.87
N LEU A 263 1.49 -6.41 13.45
CA LEU A 263 1.41 -6.79 12.05
C LEU A 263 -0.01 -6.61 11.50
N TYR A 264 -1.04 -6.99 12.26
CA TYR A 264 -2.45 -6.79 11.90
C TYR A 264 -2.75 -5.30 11.68
N LYS A 265 -2.36 -4.46 12.65
CA LYS A 265 -2.51 -3.00 12.57
C LYS A 265 -1.81 -2.43 11.34
N PHE A 266 -0.55 -2.84 11.13
CA PHE A 266 0.22 -2.39 9.98
C PHE A 266 -0.44 -2.78 8.66
N LEU A 267 -0.83 -4.05 8.51
CA LEU A 267 -1.46 -4.57 7.28
C LEU A 267 -2.78 -3.84 6.99
N LEU A 268 -3.67 -3.72 7.98
CA LEU A 268 -4.95 -3.07 7.76
C LEU A 268 -4.77 -1.59 7.37
N ASN A 269 -3.87 -0.86 8.02
CA ASN A 269 -3.58 0.52 7.66
C ASN A 269 -2.96 0.63 6.26
N TRP A 270 -1.91 -0.17 5.98
CA TRP A 270 -1.20 -0.11 4.70
C TRP A 270 -2.13 -0.45 3.52
N ILE A 271 -2.95 -1.48 3.65
CA ILE A 271 -3.91 -1.88 2.60
C ILE A 271 -5.00 -0.81 2.44
N THR A 272 -5.49 -0.24 3.54
CA THR A 272 -6.47 0.86 3.49
C THR A 272 -5.91 2.05 2.71
N ASP A 273 -4.68 2.46 3.00
CA ASP A 273 -4.02 3.58 2.31
C ASP A 273 -3.74 3.26 0.83
N GLU A 274 -3.32 2.03 0.50
CA GLU A 274 -3.04 1.61 -0.87
C GLU A 274 -4.29 1.68 -1.76
N TYR A 275 -5.48 1.32 -1.21
CA TYR A 275 -6.74 1.28 -1.96
C TYR A 275 -7.69 2.45 -1.68
N LEU A 276 -7.29 3.43 -0.88
CA LEU A 276 -8.04 4.67 -0.67
C LEU A 276 -8.30 5.42 -1.99
N ASN A 277 -7.28 5.46 -2.86
CA ASN A 277 -7.32 6.02 -4.21
C ASN A 277 -6.70 5.02 -5.19
N PRO A 278 -7.43 3.98 -5.59
CA PRO A 278 -6.89 2.88 -6.36
C PRO A 278 -6.47 3.29 -7.78
N LYS A 279 -5.44 2.62 -8.30
CA LYS A 279 -4.91 2.88 -9.65
C LYS A 279 -5.77 2.27 -10.76
N TYR A 280 -6.42 1.14 -10.49
CA TYR A 280 -7.17 0.41 -11.48
C TYR A 280 -8.67 0.51 -11.20
N MET A 281 -9.43 0.64 -12.26
CA MET A 281 -10.88 0.67 -12.21
C MET A 281 -11.44 -0.59 -11.52
N GLY A 282 -12.38 -0.40 -10.60
CA GLY A 282 -13.03 -1.48 -9.82
C GLY A 282 -12.28 -1.88 -8.55
N GLN A 283 -11.04 -1.44 -8.32
CA GLN A 283 -10.33 -1.73 -7.07
C GLN A 283 -10.82 -0.91 -5.87
N ASP A 284 -11.64 0.09 -6.08
CA ASP A 284 -12.38 0.78 -5.02
C ASP A 284 -13.28 -0.16 -4.20
N ALA A 285 -13.75 -1.26 -4.80
CA ALA A 285 -14.44 -2.33 -4.08
C ALA A 285 -13.61 -2.92 -2.92
N ILE A 286 -12.26 -2.90 -3.04
CA ILE A 286 -11.36 -3.36 -1.98
C ILE A 286 -11.45 -2.42 -0.77
N PHE A 287 -11.39 -1.11 -1.00
CA PHE A 287 -11.50 -0.13 0.08
C PHE A 287 -12.88 -0.15 0.74
N VAL A 288 -13.94 -0.28 -0.05
CA VAL A 288 -15.30 -0.44 0.47
C VAL A 288 -15.41 -1.70 1.34
N HIS A 289 -14.88 -2.84 0.88
CA HIS A 289 -14.83 -4.08 1.65
C HIS A 289 -14.09 -3.92 3.00
N LEU A 290 -12.93 -3.23 3.00
CA LEU A 290 -12.19 -2.95 4.22
C LEU A 290 -13.00 -2.09 5.21
N PHE A 291 -13.70 -1.09 4.70
CA PHE A 291 -14.59 -0.28 5.51
C PHE A 291 -15.72 -1.12 6.11
N GLU A 292 -16.47 -1.85 5.30
CA GLU A 292 -17.63 -2.62 5.76
C GLU A 292 -17.28 -3.75 6.73
N LYS A 293 -16.19 -4.47 6.46
CA LYS A 293 -15.80 -5.66 7.21
C LYS A 293 -14.95 -5.36 8.44
N TYR A 294 -14.13 -4.33 8.41
CA TYR A 294 -13.14 -4.06 9.46
C TYR A 294 -13.38 -2.74 10.16
N HIS A 295 -13.35 -1.61 9.44
CA HIS A 295 -13.41 -0.29 10.08
C HIS A 295 -14.75 0.00 10.73
N SER A 296 -15.86 -0.23 10.03
CA SER A 296 -17.22 -0.02 10.55
C SER A 296 -17.59 -0.97 11.71
N LYS A 297 -16.85 -2.09 11.84
CA LYS A 297 -17.03 -3.07 12.93
C LYS A 297 -16.14 -2.79 14.14
N GLY A 298 -15.40 -1.67 14.15
CA GLY A 298 -14.52 -1.31 15.25
C GLY A 298 -13.25 -2.17 15.36
N LEU A 299 -12.86 -2.87 14.27
CA LEU A 299 -11.67 -3.72 14.25
C LEU A 299 -10.37 -2.93 14.00
N SER A 300 -10.44 -1.59 14.04
CA SER A 300 -9.32 -0.66 13.97
C SER A 300 -9.34 0.35 15.12
N PRO A 301 -9.29 -0.08 16.41
CA PRO A 301 -9.49 0.77 17.58
C PRO A 301 -8.38 1.82 17.81
N TRP A 302 -7.29 1.75 17.06
CA TRP A 302 -6.18 2.72 17.10
C TRP A 302 -6.44 3.98 16.26
N LEU A 303 -7.45 3.98 15.39
CA LEU A 303 -7.82 5.14 14.59
C LEU A 303 -8.54 6.17 15.46
N ASN A 304 -8.14 7.43 15.33
CA ASN A 304 -8.86 8.52 15.98
C ASN A 304 -10.12 8.90 15.19
N GLU A 305 -10.98 9.73 15.79
CA GLU A 305 -12.26 10.13 15.23
C GLU A 305 -12.11 10.78 13.83
N LYS A 306 -11.14 11.67 13.66
CA LYS A 306 -10.88 12.35 12.37
C LYS A 306 -10.45 11.39 11.27
N GLN A 307 -9.61 10.40 11.61
CA GLN A 307 -9.20 9.37 10.66
C GLN A 307 -10.39 8.49 10.26
N MET A 308 -11.20 8.08 11.23
CA MET A 308 -12.41 7.28 10.98
C MET A 308 -13.44 8.06 10.15
N GLU A 309 -13.65 9.35 10.42
CA GLU A 309 -14.51 10.22 9.62
C GLU A 309 -14.05 10.30 8.15
N THR A 310 -12.75 10.44 7.94
CA THR A 310 -12.15 10.49 6.59
C THR A 310 -12.38 9.18 5.84
N ILE A 311 -12.13 8.03 6.48
CA ILE A 311 -12.36 6.69 5.90
C ILE A 311 -13.85 6.50 5.60
N THR A 312 -14.72 6.84 6.54
CA THR A 312 -16.17 6.71 6.40
C THR A 312 -16.71 7.54 5.24
N ARG A 313 -16.35 8.82 5.18
CA ARG A 313 -16.76 9.70 4.08
C ARG A 313 -16.30 9.17 2.72
N ARG A 314 -15.05 8.72 2.63
CA ARG A 314 -14.50 8.15 1.40
C ARG A 314 -15.20 6.88 0.97
N ALA A 315 -15.51 5.98 1.93
CA ALA A 315 -16.24 4.75 1.67
C ALA A 315 -17.65 5.03 1.11
N TYR A 316 -18.42 5.92 1.71
CA TYR A 316 -19.74 6.30 1.20
C TYR A 316 -19.70 6.91 -0.21
N MET A 317 -18.65 7.67 -0.54
CA MET A 317 -18.48 8.18 -1.91
C MET A 317 -18.23 7.05 -2.91
N GLN A 318 -17.49 6.00 -2.54
CA GLN A 318 -17.17 4.90 -3.43
C GLN A 318 -18.27 3.83 -3.51
N MET A 319 -18.95 3.53 -2.41
CA MET A 319 -20.04 2.54 -2.34
C MET A 319 -21.17 2.83 -3.34
N SER A 320 -21.44 4.10 -3.59
CA SER A 320 -22.55 4.53 -4.46
C SER A 320 -22.31 4.30 -5.96
N ASN A 321 -21.08 3.95 -6.34
CA ASN A 321 -20.70 3.87 -7.77
C ASN A 321 -19.74 2.72 -8.09
N LEU A 322 -19.87 1.56 -7.44
CA LEU A 322 -19.08 0.38 -7.75
C LEU A 322 -19.38 -0.17 -9.15
N ILE A 323 -18.38 -0.75 -9.78
CA ILE A 323 -18.54 -1.43 -11.08
C ILE A 323 -19.52 -2.60 -10.94
N GLY A 324 -20.46 -2.71 -11.87
CA GLY A 324 -21.52 -3.72 -11.88
C GLY A 324 -22.79 -3.30 -11.14
N GLU A 325 -22.70 -2.31 -10.23
CA GLU A 325 -23.86 -1.80 -9.51
C GLU A 325 -24.68 -0.82 -10.38
N LYS A 326 -25.95 -0.67 -10.05
CA LYS A 326 -26.84 0.26 -10.75
C LYS A 326 -26.45 1.69 -10.36
N ALA A 327 -26.14 2.52 -11.35
CA ALA A 327 -25.82 3.93 -11.11
C ALA A 327 -27.01 4.66 -10.48
N ALA A 328 -26.75 5.58 -9.58
CA ALA A 328 -27.78 6.42 -8.99
C ALA A 328 -28.53 7.20 -10.07
N ASN A 329 -29.86 7.30 -9.96
CA ASN A 329 -30.62 8.16 -10.87
C ASN A 329 -30.26 9.62 -10.62
N LEU A 330 -30.05 10.36 -11.69
CA LEU A 330 -29.83 11.80 -11.66
C LEU A 330 -31.13 12.50 -12.05
N GLU A 331 -31.84 12.98 -11.05
CA GLU A 331 -33.08 13.75 -11.26
C GLU A 331 -32.73 15.20 -11.53
N MET A 332 -32.49 15.53 -12.79
CA MET A 332 -32.05 16.84 -13.25
C MET A 332 -33.01 17.43 -14.28
N ILE A 333 -32.79 18.68 -14.68
CA ILE A 333 -33.55 19.34 -15.71
C ILE A 333 -32.68 19.65 -16.92
N ASP A 334 -33.35 19.77 -18.10
CA ASP A 334 -32.69 20.19 -19.33
C ASP A 334 -32.56 21.74 -19.40
N GLY A 335 -31.90 22.23 -20.44
CA GLY A 335 -31.74 23.69 -20.67
C GLY A 335 -33.05 24.47 -20.88
N LYS A 336 -34.21 23.79 -20.97
CA LYS A 336 -35.57 24.40 -21.06
C LYS A 336 -36.33 24.26 -19.74
N GLY A 337 -35.72 23.78 -18.67
CA GLY A 337 -36.34 23.58 -17.36
C GLY A 337 -37.25 22.34 -17.27
N ARG A 338 -37.19 21.39 -18.23
CA ARG A 338 -38.01 20.20 -18.22
C ARG A 338 -37.27 19.07 -17.52
N PRO A 339 -37.97 18.22 -16.73
CA PRO A 339 -37.36 17.04 -16.15
C PRO A 339 -36.69 16.14 -17.21
N ALA A 340 -35.45 15.74 -16.96
CA ALA A 340 -34.66 14.88 -17.83
C ALA A 340 -33.82 13.91 -16.99
N PRO A 341 -34.45 12.97 -16.27
CA PRO A 341 -33.72 12.05 -15.39
C PRO A 341 -32.90 11.05 -16.20
N LEU A 342 -31.76 10.60 -15.64
CA LEU A 342 -30.84 9.68 -16.28
C LEU A 342 -31.51 8.35 -16.71
N TYR A 343 -32.47 7.84 -15.92
CA TYR A 343 -33.14 6.59 -16.21
C TYR A 343 -34.13 6.66 -17.40
N ASP A 344 -34.48 7.85 -17.84
CA ASP A 344 -35.33 8.02 -19.05
C ASP A 344 -34.53 7.91 -20.35
N VAL A 345 -33.20 7.95 -20.28
CA VAL A 345 -32.35 7.78 -21.47
C VAL A 345 -32.43 6.34 -21.98
N LYS A 346 -33.07 6.13 -23.12
CA LYS A 346 -33.18 4.81 -23.77
C LYS A 346 -32.02 4.62 -24.73
N ALA A 347 -31.09 3.73 -24.39
CA ALA A 347 -29.89 3.39 -25.15
C ALA A 347 -29.33 2.05 -24.68
N ASP A 348 -28.56 1.37 -25.53
CA ASP A 348 -27.84 0.16 -25.14
C ASP A 348 -26.68 0.53 -24.21
N TYR A 349 -26.06 1.67 -24.48
CA TYR A 349 -25.06 2.27 -23.59
C TYR A 349 -25.32 3.75 -23.37
N THR A 350 -25.12 4.23 -22.15
CA THR A 350 -25.18 5.65 -21.82
C THR A 350 -23.82 6.11 -21.33
N VAL A 351 -23.24 7.10 -22.00
CA VAL A 351 -22.03 7.79 -21.54
C VAL A 351 -22.47 8.98 -20.70
N VAL A 352 -22.20 8.94 -19.39
CA VAL A 352 -22.44 10.10 -18.50
C VAL A 352 -21.17 10.93 -18.44
N VAL A 353 -21.27 12.21 -18.80
CA VAL A 353 -20.16 13.18 -18.81
C VAL A 353 -20.42 14.27 -17.80
N PHE A 354 -19.65 14.30 -16.73
CA PHE A 354 -19.67 15.41 -15.77
C PHE A 354 -18.64 16.44 -16.20
N TRP A 355 -19.08 17.65 -16.49
CA TRP A 355 -18.23 18.66 -17.10
C TRP A 355 -18.60 20.11 -16.72
N ASP A 356 -17.72 21.04 -17.04
CA ASP A 356 -17.94 22.47 -16.88
C ASP A 356 -17.36 23.25 -18.08
N PRO A 357 -18.07 24.25 -18.63
CA PRO A 357 -17.62 25.02 -19.79
C PRO A 357 -16.41 25.90 -19.49
N THR A 358 -16.11 26.20 -18.24
CA THR A 358 -14.96 27.02 -17.83
C THR A 358 -13.70 26.17 -17.57
N CYS A 359 -13.84 24.85 -17.46
CA CYS A 359 -12.74 23.92 -17.23
C CYS A 359 -11.90 23.72 -18.51
N GLY A 360 -10.60 23.97 -18.44
CA GLY A 360 -9.67 23.83 -19.57
C GLY A 360 -9.63 22.40 -20.12
N HIS A 361 -9.53 21.39 -19.25
CA HIS A 361 -9.54 19.96 -19.67
C HIS A 361 -10.87 19.56 -20.33
N CYS A 362 -11.99 20.11 -19.90
CA CYS A 362 -13.28 19.88 -20.56
C CYS A 362 -13.26 20.40 -21.99
N LYS A 363 -12.73 21.61 -22.22
CA LYS A 363 -12.59 22.19 -23.57
C LYS A 363 -11.73 21.36 -24.51
N GLU A 364 -10.74 20.66 -23.98
CA GLU A 364 -9.85 19.77 -24.75
C GLU A 364 -10.47 18.38 -25.02
N GLU A 365 -11.24 17.84 -24.07
CA GLU A 365 -11.74 16.47 -24.13
C GLU A 365 -13.12 16.36 -24.82
N LEU A 366 -14.04 17.31 -24.61
CA LEU A 366 -15.38 17.23 -25.19
C LEU A 366 -15.40 17.15 -26.73
N PRO A 367 -14.57 17.91 -27.49
CA PRO A 367 -14.52 17.78 -28.94
C PRO A 367 -14.06 16.37 -29.40
N LYS A 368 -13.18 15.71 -28.66
CA LYS A 368 -12.75 14.34 -28.96
C LYS A 368 -13.86 13.34 -28.70
N ILE A 369 -14.61 13.53 -27.60
CA ILE A 369 -15.80 12.73 -27.28
C ILE A 369 -16.86 12.88 -28.37
N ASP A 370 -17.13 14.11 -28.82
CA ASP A 370 -18.11 14.35 -29.90
C ASP A 370 -17.67 13.72 -31.22
N SER A 371 -16.40 13.86 -31.58
CA SER A 371 -15.84 13.24 -32.78
C SER A 371 -16.04 11.72 -32.80
N ILE A 372 -15.70 11.02 -31.72
CA ILE A 372 -15.85 9.56 -31.65
C ILE A 372 -17.33 9.14 -31.52
N TYR A 373 -18.16 9.93 -30.86
CA TYR A 373 -19.59 9.73 -30.77
C TYR A 373 -20.23 9.75 -32.16
N ARG A 374 -19.90 10.74 -32.98
CA ARG A 374 -20.44 10.86 -34.36
C ARG A 374 -19.92 9.83 -35.31
N SER A 375 -18.63 9.47 -35.19
CA SER A 375 -17.99 8.55 -36.15
C SER A 375 -18.23 7.08 -35.82
N SER A 376 -18.58 6.73 -34.58
CA SER A 376 -18.63 5.33 -34.15
C SER A 376 -19.75 5.03 -33.16
N TRP A 377 -19.91 5.78 -32.08
CA TRP A 377 -20.77 5.35 -30.97
C TRP A 377 -22.26 5.34 -31.30
N LYS A 378 -22.70 6.18 -32.24
CA LYS A 378 -24.10 6.19 -32.67
C LYS A 378 -24.54 4.83 -33.28
N ASP A 379 -23.64 4.14 -33.95
CA ASP A 379 -23.89 2.82 -34.54
C ASP A 379 -24.10 1.70 -33.51
N TYR A 380 -23.73 1.95 -32.27
CA TYR A 380 -23.91 1.07 -31.10
C TYR A 380 -25.03 1.53 -30.18
N ASN A 381 -25.93 2.38 -30.65
CA ASN A 381 -27.03 2.94 -29.86
C ASN A 381 -26.55 3.56 -28.53
N VAL A 382 -25.41 4.27 -28.57
CA VAL A 382 -24.90 5.04 -27.44
C VAL A 382 -25.57 6.39 -27.38
N LYS A 383 -25.94 6.84 -26.18
CA LYS A 383 -26.39 8.21 -25.91
C LYS A 383 -25.46 8.87 -24.90
N ILE A 384 -25.27 10.19 -25.06
CA ILE A 384 -24.50 10.98 -24.11
C ILE A 384 -25.47 11.75 -23.22
N TYR A 385 -25.24 11.62 -21.90
CA TYR A 385 -25.94 12.34 -20.84
C TYR A 385 -24.90 13.27 -20.17
N ALA A 386 -24.95 14.55 -20.51
CA ALA A 386 -23.94 15.54 -20.16
C ALA A 386 -24.41 16.42 -19.00
N VAL A 387 -23.79 16.29 -17.86
CA VAL A 387 -24.16 16.93 -16.59
C VAL A 387 -23.26 18.14 -16.34
N LEU A 388 -23.84 19.32 -16.26
CA LEU A 388 -23.15 20.53 -15.80
C LEU A 388 -22.85 20.41 -14.31
N THR A 389 -21.59 20.59 -13.93
CA THR A 389 -21.16 20.41 -12.52
C THR A 389 -21.14 21.69 -11.71
N GLU A 390 -20.98 22.85 -12.34
CA GLU A 390 -21.01 24.17 -11.70
C GLU A 390 -22.19 25.02 -12.23
N ASN A 391 -22.48 26.13 -11.57
CA ASN A 391 -23.63 26.96 -11.94
C ASN A 391 -23.27 27.97 -13.05
N HIS A 392 -22.65 27.51 -14.14
CA HIS A 392 -22.25 28.32 -15.30
C HIS A 392 -23.20 28.12 -16.49
N VAL A 393 -24.52 28.28 -16.23
CA VAL A 393 -25.58 28.01 -17.23
C VAL A 393 -25.48 28.88 -18.50
N PRO A 394 -25.17 30.20 -18.44
CA PRO A 394 -24.97 30.99 -19.65
C PRO A 394 -23.84 30.51 -20.54
N GLU A 395 -22.66 30.27 -19.96
CA GLU A 395 -21.47 29.75 -20.64
C GLU A 395 -21.69 28.35 -21.20
N TRP A 396 -22.42 27.52 -20.45
CA TRP A 396 -22.83 26.19 -20.85
C TRP A 396 -23.70 26.18 -22.10
N ASN A 397 -24.72 27.03 -22.15
CA ASN A 397 -25.57 27.22 -23.34
C ASN A 397 -24.79 27.75 -24.54
N ALA A 398 -23.88 28.69 -24.32
CA ALA A 398 -23.00 29.22 -25.37
C ALA A 398 -22.11 28.11 -25.95
N TYR A 399 -21.46 27.32 -25.11
CA TYR A 399 -20.58 26.23 -25.50
C TYR A 399 -21.32 25.13 -26.30
N ILE A 400 -22.52 24.71 -25.85
CA ILE A 400 -23.35 23.71 -26.55
C ILE A 400 -23.66 24.17 -27.97
N LYS A 401 -24.02 25.45 -28.14
CA LYS A 401 -24.36 26.05 -29.45
C LYS A 401 -23.12 26.17 -30.35
N GLU A 402 -22.03 26.69 -29.81
CA GLU A 402 -20.77 26.91 -30.53
C GLU A 402 -20.19 25.60 -31.09
N HIS A 403 -20.20 24.52 -30.26
CA HIS A 403 -19.62 23.24 -30.62
C HIS A 403 -20.62 22.27 -31.29
N ASN A 404 -21.87 22.72 -31.53
CA ASN A 404 -22.92 21.95 -32.21
C ASN A 404 -23.18 20.54 -31.58
N ILE A 405 -23.19 20.48 -30.24
CA ILE A 405 -23.42 19.24 -29.47
C ILE A 405 -24.83 19.18 -28.86
N SER A 406 -25.79 19.90 -29.44
CA SER A 406 -27.19 19.95 -28.96
C SER A 406 -27.96 18.63 -29.09
N ASP A 407 -27.42 17.64 -29.78
CA ASP A 407 -27.97 16.27 -29.90
C ASP A 407 -27.63 15.37 -28.70
N TRP A 408 -26.80 15.82 -27.76
CA TRP A 408 -26.62 15.18 -26.47
C TRP A 408 -27.77 15.54 -25.53
N THR A 409 -28.00 14.73 -24.49
CA THR A 409 -28.90 15.09 -23.39
C THR A 409 -28.12 15.93 -22.38
N HIS A 410 -28.30 17.25 -22.46
CA HIS A 410 -27.64 18.19 -21.55
C HIS A 410 -28.53 18.51 -20.37
N VAL A 411 -27.98 18.38 -19.16
CA VAL A 411 -28.74 18.57 -17.92
C VAL A 411 -27.93 19.30 -16.85
N TYR A 412 -28.65 19.90 -15.90
CA TYR A 412 -28.07 20.50 -14.71
C TYR A 412 -29.00 20.40 -13.51
N GLN A 413 -28.45 20.59 -12.32
CA GLN A 413 -29.18 20.67 -11.08
C GLN A 413 -29.33 22.16 -10.70
N THR A 414 -30.54 22.59 -10.39
CA THR A 414 -30.74 23.95 -9.85
C THR A 414 -30.30 24.04 -8.40
N LYS A 415 -30.08 25.27 -7.92
CA LYS A 415 -29.77 25.49 -6.51
C LYS A 415 -30.88 24.99 -5.59
N ASP A 416 -32.15 25.22 -5.96
CA ASP A 416 -33.30 24.76 -5.14
C ASP A 416 -33.37 23.24 -5.06
N MET A 417 -33.05 22.52 -6.15
CA MET A 417 -32.97 21.06 -6.13
C MET A 417 -31.85 20.57 -5.21
N ALA A 418 -30.68 21.19 -5.28
CA ALA A 418 -29.54 20.84 -4.42
C ALA A 418 -29.84 21.15 -2.94
N ASP A 419 -30.50 22.26 -2.65
CA ASP A 419 -30.93 22.65 -1.31
C ASP A 419 -31.98 21.68 -0.77
N ALA A 420 -32.94 21.24 -1.60
CA ALA A 420 -33.94 20.23 -1.21
C ALA A 420 -33.29 18.86 -0.89
N GLU A 421 -32.29 18.44 -1.66
CA GLU A 421 -31.52 17.21 -1.33
C GLU A 421 -30.82 17.33 0.02
N ARG A 422 -30.16 18.48 0.27
CA ARG A 422 -29.48 18.74 1.54
C ARG A 422 -30.44 18.73 2.73
N VAL A 423 -31.59 19.39 2.60
CA VAL A 423 -32.63 19.41 3.65
C VAL A 423 -33.18 18.01 3.92
N ALA A 424 -33.34 17.21 2.87
CA ALA A 424 -33.76 15.81 2.96
C ALA A 424 -32.66 14.84 3.41
N ASN A 425 -31.44 15.34 3.73
CA ASN A 425 -30.26 14.55 4.07
C ASN A 425 -29.94 13.48 3.02
N ARG A 426 -30.14 13.79 1.74
CA ARG A 426 -29.80 12.91 0.61
C ARG A 426 -28.42 13.27 0.05
N ALA A 427 -27.69 12.26 -0.40
CA ALA A 427 -26.40 12.46 -1.05
C ALA A 427 -26.60 13.15 -2.41
N GLY A 428 -25.89 14.25 -2.67
CA GLY A 428 -25.88 14.92 -3.95
C GLY A 428 -25.10 14.15 -5.02
N PHE A 429 -25.31 14.49 -6.30
CA PHE A 429 -24.69 13.78 -7.42
C PHE A 429 -23.16 13.73 -7.37
N ARG A 430 -22.50 14.77 -6.81
CA ARG A 430 -21.04 14.79 -6.64
C ARG A 430 -20.54 13.67 -5.73
N GLN A 431 -21.29 13.38 -4.67
CA GLN A 431 -20.99 12.27 -3.78
C GLN A 431 -21.35 10.92 -4.42
N LEU A 432 -22.54 10.81 -5.04
CA LEU A 432 -23.02 9.57 -5.65
C LEU A 432 -22.13 9.08 -6.79
N TYR A 433 -21.48 9.97 -7.52
CA TYR A 433 -20.58 9.66 -8.64
C TYR A 433 -19.12 9.97 -8.35
N ASP A 434 -18.77 10.26 -7.10
CA ASP A 434 -17.39 10.56 -6.68
C ASP A 434 -16.70 11.58 -7.60
N ILE A 435 -17.39 12.74 -7.80
CA ILE A 435 -16.92 13.80 -8.68
C ILE A 435 -15.98 14.72 -7.92
N THR A 436 -14.67 14.55 -8.15
CA THR A 436 -13.60 15.33 -7.52
C THR A 436 -12.90 16.30 -8.48
N GLN A 437 -13.11 16.12 -9.78
CA GLN A 437 -12.53 16.91 -10.88
C GLN A 437 -13.45 16.83 -12.10
N THR A 438 -13.18 17.60 -13.14
CA THR A 438 -13.87 17.53 -14.43
C THR A 438 -12.86 17.53 -15.60
N PRO A 439 -13.15 16.88 -16.72
CA PRO A 439 -14.31 16.00 -16.95
C PRO A 439 -14.17 14.65 -16.25
N ILE A 440 -15.31 14.03 -15.87
CA ILE A 440 -15.37 12.63 -15.44
C ILE A 440 -16.38 11.88 -16.31
N LEU A 441 -15.98 10.71 -16.80
CA LEU A 441 -16.79 9.88 -17.67
C LEU A 441 -17.17 8.57 -17.00
N TYR A 442 -18.46 8.19 -17.19
CA TYR A 442 -19.00 6.88 -16.83
C TYR A 442 -19.58 6.23 -18.08
N LEU A 443 -19.45 4.91 -18.17
CA LEU A 443 -20.17 4.09 -19.15
C LEU A 443 -21.19 3.23 -18.40
N LEU A 444 -22.45 3.35 -18.77
CA LEU A 444 -23.57 2.56 -18.24
C LEU A 444 -24.13 1.66 -19.33
N ASP A 445 -24.55 0.43 -18.97
CA ASP A 445 -25.29 -0.45 -19.85
C ASP A 445 -26.79 -0.04 -19.95
N LYS A 446 -27.58 -0.85 -20.66
CA LYS A 446 -29.02 -0.60 -20.85
C LYS A 446 -29.83 -0.63 -19.56
N GLU A 447 -29.41 -1.41 -18.56
CA GLU A 447 -29.98 -1.48 -17.22
C GLU A 447 -29.46 -0.38 -16.29
N LYS A 448 -28.63 0.53 -16.81
CA LYS A 448 -27.94 1.59 -16.05
C LYS A 448 -26.94 1.05 -15.02
N ARG A 449 -26.37 -0.13 -15.24
CA ARG A 449 -25.25 -0.62 -14.44
C ARG A 449 -23.95 0.03 -14.88
N ILE A 450 -23.09 0.33 -13.94
CA ILE A 450 -21.79 0.94 -14.22
C ILE A 450 -20.85 -0.10 -14.83
N VAL A 451 -20.55 0.06 -16.11
CA VAL A 451 -19.62 -0.78 -16.86
C VAL A 451 -18.20 -0.22 -16.80
N GLY A 452 -18.09 1.12 -16.74
CA GLY A 452 -16.83 1.81 -16.63
C GLY A 452 -16.99 3.15 -15.95
N LYS A 453 -15.95 3.59 -15.25
CA LYS A 453 -15.95 4.88 -14.55
C LYS A 453 -14.57 5.52 -14.51
N LYS A 454 -14.56 6.87 -14.50
CA LYS A 454 -13.33 7.68 -14.43
C LYS A 454 -12.31 7.34 -15.52
N LEU A 455 -12.83 7.01 -16.70
CA LEU A 455 -12.04 6.68 -17.89
C LEU A 455 -11.75 7.94 -18.70
N THR A 456 -10.63 7.92 -19.42
CA THR A 456 -10.43 8.83 -20.54
C THR A 456 -11.39 8.45 -21.69
N TRP A 457 -11.65 9.38 -22.62
CA TRP A 457 -12.48 9.09 -23.78
C TRP A 457 -11.95 7.90 -24.61
N LEU A 458 -10.61 7.74 -24.68
CA LEU A 458 -9.98 6.64 -25.41
C LEU A 458 -10.22 5.30 -24.72
N GLN A 459 -9.99 5.22 -23.41
CA GLN A 459 -10.25 4.01 -22.62
C GLN A 459 -11.74 3.61 -22.66
N LEU A 460 -12.63 4.62 -22.63
CA LEU A 460 -14.07 4.40 -22.74
C LEU A 460 -14.43 3.82 -24.11
N ASN A 461 -13.85 4.36 -25.18
CA ASN A 461 -14.03 3.83 -26.53
C ASN A 461 -13.58 2.36 -26.62
N ASP A 462 -12.38 2.05 -26.15
CA ASP A 462 -11.86 0.68 -26.19
C ASP A 462 -12.74 -0.29 -25.41
N LEU A 463 -13.20 0.11 -24.23
CA LEU A 463 -14.12 -0.68 -23.41
C LEU A 463 -15.46 -0.92 -24.15
N LEU A 464 -16.03 0.10 -24.75
CA LEU A 464 -17.27 0.01 -25.53
C LEU A 464 -17.12 -0.94 -26.72
N MET A 465 -15.99 -0.84 -27.46
CA MET A 465 -15.73 -1.74 -28.59
C MET A 465 -15.61 -3.22 -28.18
N VAL A 466 -14.98 -3.48 -27.03
CA VAL A 466 -14.88 -4.84 -26.48
C VAL A 466 -16.27 -5.38 -26.08
N LYS A 467 -17.06 -4.58 -25.37
CA LYS A 467 -18.40 -4.97 -24.88
C LYS A 467 -19.38 -5.21 -26.04
N SER A 468 -19.45 -4.31 -27.01
CA SER A 468 -20.34 -4.43 -28.15
C SER A 468 -20.03 -5.65 -29.03
N LYS A 469 -18.75 -6.03 -29.20
CA LYS A 469 -18.37 -7.27 -29.91
C LYS A 469 -18.82 -8.51 -29.13
N THR A 470 -18.67 -8.51 -27.82
CA THR A 470 -19.06 -9.64 -26.96
C THR A 470 -20.58 -9.89 -26.99
N GLU A 471 -21.39 -8.81 -27.00
CA GLU A 471 -22.85 -8.93 -27.08
C GLU A 471 -23.32 -9.44 -28.46
N LYS A 472 -22.76 -8.93 -29.58
CA LYS A 472 -23.05 -9.45 -30.93
C LYS A 472 -22.74 -10.94 -31.05
N THR A 473 -21.67 -11.42 -30.40
CA THR A 473 -21.30 -12.85 -30.42
C THR A 473 -22.24 -13.71 -29.56
N LYS A 474 -22.90 -13.16 -28.54
CA LYS A 474 -23.90 -13.87 -27.72
C LYS A 474 -25.27 -13.95 -28.40
N ILE A 475 -25.65 -12.97 -29.22
CA ILE A 475 -26.93 -12.91 -29.95
C ILE A 475 -26.88 -13.79 -31.21
N GLY A 476 -25.69 -14.05 -31.76
CA GLY A 476 -25.46 -14.89 -32.93
C GLY A 476 -25.26 -16.38 -32.61
N LYS A 477 -25.42 -16.79 -31.37
CA LYS A 477 -25.50 -18.19 -30.93
C LYS A 477 -26.91 -18.49 -30.39
#